data_3950b850592cf549d39292a4c267faf2
#
_entry.id   3950b850592cf549d39292a4c267faf2
#
_cell.length_a   1.000
_cell.length_b   1.000
_cell.length_c   1.000
_cell.angle_alpha   90.00
_cell.angle_beta   90.00
_cell.angle_gamma   90.00
#
_symmetry.space_group_name_H-M   'P 1'
#
loop_
_entity.id
_entity.type
_entity.pdbx_description
1 polymer ?
#
loop_
_entity_poly.entity_id
_entity_poly.type
_entity_poly.pdbx_seq_one_letter_code
_entity_poly.pdbx_strand_id
1 'polypeptide(L)'
;SGGAYSADAAKRATMCSALKLKGQTLAEGLLVARHYVAPRDAPAAAGTPNGDAADPSALGLVYDPRFLLFEFTHNIVLRKAQVELVREFVVAVRSGAPLVKQMLMGGGKTTVVGPLLALLLGDGETLVVQTMPPALLEQSKATLRATFSSIIRKRVFTLSFDRSSEMRWATVDKLQSAARNRGVVMCTASTVKSLQLKLLSARYARPGSFRVQAWRVARDASVRPD
;
A
#
# COMPACT_ATOMS: atom_id res chain seq x y z
N SER A 1 35.74 -49.60 0.25
CA SER A 1 34.76 -48.95 -0.66
C SER A 1 33.34 -48.81 -0.10
N GLY A 2 33.08 -49.07 1.20
CA GLY A 2 31.75 -48.92 1.83
C GLY A 2 31.37 -47.55 2.31
N GLY A 3 32.31 -46.64 2.48
CA GLY A 3 32.06 -45.31 3.11
C GLY A 3 31.36 -44.28 2.21
N ALA A 4 31.56 -44.33 0.90
CA ALA A 4 30.96 -43.37 -0.03
C ALA A 4 29.47 -43.65 -0.25
N TYR A 5 29.05 -44.91 -0.29
CA TYR A 5 27.62 -45.30 -0.42
C TYR A 5 26.79 -44.93 0.81
N SER A 6 27.38 -44.99 2.02
CA SER A 6 26.74 -44.61 3.26
C SER A 6 26.50 -43.11 3.36
N ALA A 7 27.47 -42.30 2.93
CA ALA A 7 27.35 -40.85 2.93
C ALA A 7 26.28 -40.34 1.93
N ASP A 8 26.17 -40.96 0.77
CA ASP A 8 25.15 -40.63 -0.23
C ASP A 8 23.74 -41.06 0.21
N ALA A 9 23.60 -42.16 0.93
CA ALA A 9 22.32 -42.59 1.49
C ALA A 9 21.84 -41.63 2.59
N ALA A 10 22.73 -41.19 3.49
CA ALA A 10 22.42 -40.19 4.50
C ALA A 10 22.01 -38.85 3.91
N LYS A 11 22.71 -38.40 2.87
CA LYS A 11 22.40 -37.16 2.15
C LYS A 11 21.03 -37.19 1.47
N ARG A 12 20.68 -38.32 0.84
CA ARG A 12 19.35 -38.57 0.25
C ARG A 12 18.26 -38.60 1.32
N ALA A 13 18.47 -39.25 2.44
CA ALA A 13 17.52 -39.28 3.55
C ALA A 13 17.24 -37.87 4.11
N THR A 14 18.28 -37.06 4.29
CA THR A 14 18.15 -35.64 4.74
C THR A 14 17.39 -34.80 3.71
N MET A 15 17.66 -35.01 2.42
CA MET A 15 16.97 -34.26 1.36
C MET A 15 15.50 -34.71 1.24
N CYS A 16 15.17 -35.96 1.40
CA CYS A 16 13.80 -36.45 1.44
C CYS A 16 13.03 -35.93 2.66
N SER A 17 13.64 -35.87 3.82
CA SER A 17 13.00 -35.30 5.02
C SER A 17 12.74 -33.80 4.86
N ALA A 18 13.67 -33.03 4.30
CA ALA A 18 13.50 -31.64 3.99
C ALA A 18 12.37 -31.37 2.97
N LEU A 19 12.28 -32.24 1.93
CA LEU A 19 11.19 -32.13 0.95
C LEU A 19 9.83 -32.49 1.55
N LYS A 20 9.75 -33.49 2.42
CA LYS A 20 8.53 -33.85 3.16
C LYS A 20 8.07 -32.69 4.06
N LEU A 21 8.99 -32.09 4.80
CA LEU A 21 8.67 -30.93 5.65
C LEU A 21 8.14 -29.73 4.82
N LYS A 22 8.78 -29.42 3.70
CA LYS A 22 8.29 -28.38 2.78
C LYS A 22 6.92 -28.72 2.21
N GLY A 23 6.69 -29.99 1.84
CA GLY A 23 5.39 -30.45 1.36
C GLY A 23 4.30 -30.31 2.41
N GLN A 24 4.58 -30.65 3.66
CA GLN A 24 3.65 -30.44 4.79
C GLN A 24 3.33 -28.96 4.99
N THR A 25 4.35 -28.11 5.03
CA THR A 25 4.16 -26.66 5.20
C THR A 25 3.32 -26.06 4.06
N LEU A 26 3.52 -26.51 2.83
CA LEU A 26 2.70 -26.09 1.69
C LEU A 26 1.26 -26.59 1.81
N ALA A 27 1.05 -27.83 2.22
CA ALA A 27 -0.28 -28.41 2.41
C ALA A 27 -1.04 -27.66 3.53
N GLU A 28 -0.38 -27.39 4.65
CA GLU A 28 -0.94 -26.56 5.74
C GLU A 28 -1.28 -25.15 5.23
N GLY A 29 -0.42 -24.54 4.43
CA GLY A 29 -0.68 -23.23 3.82
C GLY A 29 -1.88 -23.20 2.89
N LEU A 30 -2.16 -24.32 2.18
CA LEU A 30 -3.33 -24.47 1.31
C LEU A 30 -4.63 -24.62 2.11
N LEU A 31 -4.55 -25.18 3.32
CA LEU A 31 -5.71 -25.33 4.22
C LEU A 31 -6.06 -24.06 4.97
N VAL A 32 -5.18 -23.07 5.02
CA VAL A 32 -5.46 -21.80 5.70
C VAL A 32 -6.52 -21.02 4.93
N ALA A 33 -7.64 -20.73 5.60
CA ALA A 33 -8.71 -19.92 5.03
C ALA A 33 -8.22 -18.47 4.77
N ARG A 34 -8.40 -18.00 3.54
CA ARG A 34 -8.11 -16.61 3.18
C ARG A 34 -9.28 -15.71 3.51
N HIS A 35 -9.11 -14.85 4.49
CA HIS A 35 -10.18 -14.01 5.06
C HIS A 35 -10.71 -12.92 4.11
N TYR A 36 -10.10 -12.73 2.95
CA TYR A 36 -10.58 -11.82 1.91
C TYR A 36 -11.36 -12.52 0.78
N VAL A 37 -11.48 -13.84 0.84
CA VAL A 37 -12.24 -14.65 -0.11
C VAL A 37 -13.62 -14.92 0.48
N ALA A 38 -14.68 -14.69 -0.30
CA ALA A 38 -16.04 -14.98 0.10
C ALA A 38 -16.76 -15.79 -0.99
N PRO A 39 -17.72 -16.67 -0.64
CA PRO A 39 -18.63 -17.27 -1.61
C PRO A 39 -19.45 -16.16 -2.29
N ARG A 40 -19.81 -16.38 -3.55
CA ARG A 40 -20.59 -15.42 -4.35
C ARG A 40 -21.97 -15.11 -3.75
N ASP A 41 -22.56 -16.10 -3.07
CA ASP A 41 -23.88 -15.99 -2.46
C ASP A 41 -23.88 -15.43 -1.02
N ALA A 42 -22.72 -15.09 -0.48
CA ALA A 42 -22.65 -14.40 0.80
C ALA A 42 -23.19 -12.97 0.62
N PRO A 43 -24.12 -12.49 1.49
CA PRO A 43 -24.57 -11.11 1.43
C PRO A 43 -23.36 -10.19 1.42
N ALA A 44 -23.30 -9.30 0.45
CA ALA A 44 -22.18 -8.40 0.22
C ALA A 44 -21.86 -7.67 1.52
N ALA A 45 -20.83 -8.15 2.24
CA ALA A 45 -20.26 -7.39 3.34
C ALA A 45 -19.81 -6.07 2.73
N ALA A 46 -20.47 -4.99 3.14
CA ALA A 46 -20.31 -3.64 2.62
C ALA A 46 -18.82 -3.31 2.47
N GLY A 47 -18.31 -3.24 1.24
CA GLY A 47 -16.93 -2.89 1.01
C GLY A 47 -16.24 -3.52 -0.21
N THR A 48 -16.93 -4.20 -1.10
CA THR A 48 -16.39 -4.53 -2.43
C THR A 48 -16.76 -3.43 -3.41
N PRO A 49 -15.85 -2.51 -3.71
CA PRO A 49 -16.05 -1.57 -4.79
C PRO A 49 -15.28 -2.08 -5.99
N ASN A 50 -15.95 -2.45 -6.96
CA ASN A 50 -15.72 -2.42 -8.41
C ASN A 50 -16.30 -3.68 -9.06
N GLY A 51 -17.40 -3.50 -9.74
CA GLY A 51 -18.04 -4.50 -10.58
C GLY A 51 -17.30 -4.85 -11.87
N ASP A 52 -16.01 -4.52 -11.99
CA ASP A 52 -15.23 -4.74 -13.23
C ASP A 52 -14.01 -5.68 -13.03
N ALA A 53 -14.00 -6.51 -12.01
CA ALA A 53 -12.98 -7.55 -11.91
C ALA A 53 -13.34 -8.68 -12.87
N ALA A 54 -12.42 -8.95 -13.81
CA ALA A 54 -12.45 -10.10 -14.70
C ALA A 54 -12.92 -11.35 -13.94
N ASP A 55 -13.92 -11.98 -14.48
CA ASP A 55 -14.74 -13.05 -13.96
C ASP A 55 -13.93 -14.22 -13.31
N PRO A 56 -13.80 -14.27 -11.98
CA PRO A 56 -13.37 -15.49 -11.30
C PRO A 56 -14.53 -16.48 -11.18
N SER A 57 -15.56 -16.34 -12.00
CA SER A 57 -16.87 -17.01 -11.92
C SER A 57 -16.80 -18.52 -12.08
N ALA A 58 -15.70 -19.06 -12.55
CA ALA A 58 -15.53 -20.52 -12.66
C ALA A 58 -15.53 -21.25 -11.31
N LEU A 59 -15.18 -20.54 -10.20
CA LEU A 59 -15.10 -21.13 -8.86
C LEU A 59 -16.16 -20.62 -7.87
N GLY A 60 -17.05 -19.70 -8.28
CA GLY A 60 -18.08 -19.14 -7.40
C GLY A 60 -17.51 -18.35 -6.21
N LEU A 61 -16.26 -17.88 -6.27
CA LEU A 61 -15.58 -17.15 -5.23
C LEU A 61 -15.40 -15.68 -5.62
N VAL A 62 -15.64 -14.78 -4.67
CA VAL A 62 -15.43 -13.34 -4.84
C VAL A 62 -14.26 -12.90 -3.95
N TYR A 63 -13.25 -12.26 -4.54
CA TYR A 63 -12.11 -11.73 -3.82
C TYR A 63 -11.45 -10.58 -4.58
N ASP A 64 -10.74 -9.73 -3.86
CA ASP A 64 -9.89 -8.71 -4.48
C ASP A 64 -8.52 -9.33 -4.82
N PRO A 65 -8.15 -9.43 -6.10
CA PRO A 65 -6.91 -10.09 -6.51
C PRO A 65 -5.64 -9.39 -5.98
N ARG A 66 -5.75 -8.13 -5.55
CA ARG A 66 -4.60 -7.39 -4.99
C ARG A 66 -4.13 -7.97 -3.66
N PHE A 67 -5.03 -8.53 -2.84
CA PHE A 67 -4.65 -9.25 -1.62
C PHE A 67 -3.87 -10.52 -1.94
N LEU A 68 -4.35 -11.32 -2.90
CA LEU A 68 -3.69 -12.55 -3.32
C LEU A 68 -2.31 -12.26 -3.92
N LEU A 69 -2.22 -11.24 -4.77
CA LEU A 69 -0.95 -10.81 -5.35
C LEU A 69 0.05 -10.37 -4.28
N PHE A 70 -0.43 -9.67 -3.25
CA PHE A 70 0.40 -9.24 -2.12
C PHE A 70 0.90 -10.43 -1.31
N GLU A 71 0.04 -11.38 -0.97
CA GLU A 71 0.44 -12.63 -0.28
C GLU A 71 1.51 -13.39 -1.07
N PHE A 72 1.29 -13.57 -2.37
CA PHE A 72 2.22 -14.25 -3.25
C PHE A 72 3.58 -13.55 -3.30
N THR A 73 3.57 -12.23 -3.48
CA THR A 73 4.82 -11.45 -3.62
C THR A 73 5.66 -11.47 -2.35
N HIS A 74 5.01 -11.51 -1.18
CA HIS A 74 5.68 -11.45 0.12
C HIS A 74 5.81 -12.80 0.81
N ASN A 75 5.31 -13.86 0.19
CA ASN A 75 5.30 -15.23 0.75
C ASN A 75 4.71 -15.26 2.18
N ILE A 76 3.56 -14.62 2.36
CA ILE A 76 2.83 -14.55 3.63
C ILE A 76 1.36 -14.89 3.42
N VAL A 77 0.67 -15.23 4.50
CA VAL A 77 -0.79 -15.30 4.56
C VAL A 77 -1.31 -14.17 5.44
N LEU A 78 -2.28 -13.42 4.94
CA LEU A 78 -2.84 -12.27 5.65
C LEU A 78 -3.72 -12.73 6.81
N ARG A 79 -3.51 -12.15 7.97
CA ARG A 79 -4.32 -12.40 9.17
C ARG A 79 -5.68 -11.72 9.03
N LYS A 80 -6.72 -12.34 9.59
CA LYS A 80 -8.09 -11.80 9.61
C LYS A 80 -8.14 -10.32 10.04
N ALA A 81 -7.51 -10.00 11.17
CA ALA A 81 -7.45 -8.63 11.68
C ALA A 81 -6.77 -7.62 10.73
N GLN A 82 -5.79 -8.06 9.94
CA GLN A 82 -5.13 -7.20 8.93
C GLN A 82 -6.07 -6.92 7.76
N VAL A 83 -6.77 -7.94 7.27
CA VAL A 83 -7.74 -7.80 6.17
C VAL A 83 -8.91 -6.91 6.58
N GLU A 84 -9.49 -7.14 7.74
CA GLU A 84 -10.60 -6.34 8.29
C GLU A 84 -10.19 -4.88 8.45
N LEU A 85 -9.03 -4.64 9.08
CA LEU A 85 -8.51 -3.30 9.28
C LEU A 85 -8.27 -2.55 7.96
N VAL A 86 -7.68 -3.23 6.97
CA VAL A 86 -7.43 -2.62 5.65
C VAL A 86 -8.76 -2.28 4.97
N ARG A 87 -9.76 -3.16 5.03
CA ARG A 87 -11.10 -2.90 4.48
C ARG A 87 -11.77 -1.70 5.16
N GLU A 88 -11.74 -1.63 6.49
CA GLU A 88 -12.28 -0.50 7.24
C GLU A 88 -11.62 0.83 6.82
N PHE A 89 -10.30 0.86 6.68
CA PHE A 89 -9.59 2.06 6.22
C PHE A 89 -9.98 2.44 4.79
N VAL A 90 -10.08 1.49 3.89
CA VAL A 90 -10.49 1.77 2.49
C VAL A 90 -11.90 2.34 2.44
N VAL A 91 -12.84 1.77 3.20
CA VAL A 91 -14.22 2.29 3.30
C VAL A 91 -14.22 3.70 3.90
N ALA A 92 -13.52 3.92 5.01
CA ALA A 92 -13.44 5.23 5.66
C ALA A 92 -12.85 6.31 4.73
N VAL A 93 -11.77 6.01 4.02
CA VAL A 93 -11.15 6.95 3.08
C VAL A 93 -12.12 7.30 1.94
N ARG A 94 -12.83 6.32 1.39
CA ARG A 94 -13.80 6.55 0.30
C ARG A 94 -15.01 7.35 0.73
N SER A 95 -15.47 7.16 1.96
CA SER A 95 -16.55 7.97 2.55
C SER A 95 -16.07 9.34 3.05
N GLY A 96 -14.77 9.63 3.00
CA GLY A 96 -14.18 10.86 3.55
C GLY A 96 -14.20 10.92 5.09
N ALA A 97 -14.44 9.79 5.77
CA ALA A 97 -14.50 9.72 7.22
C ALA A 97 -13.09 9.52 7.82
N PRO A 98 -12.74 10.24 8.90
CA PRO A 98 -11.50 9.97 9.60
C PRO A 98 -11.61 8.65 10.38
N LEU A 99 -10.55 7.85 10.37
CA LEU A 99 -10.48 6.59 11.11
C LEU A 99 -9.17 6.51 11.90
N VAL A 100 -9.28 6.18 13.18
CA VAL A 100 -8.13 5.93 14.06
C VAL A 100 -8.24 4.52 14.61
N LYS A 101 -7.19 3.73 14.44
CA LYS A 101 -7.11 2.34 14.93
C LYS A 101 -5.78 2.09 15.60
N GLN A 102 -5.84 1.41 16.73
CA GLN A 102 -4.67 0.93 17.45
C GLN A 102 -4.32 -0.48 16.94
N MET A 103 -3.04 -0.70 16.68
CA MET A 103 -2.50 -2.03 16.40
C MET A 103 -1.38 -2.37 17.38
N LEU A 104 -1.32 -3.60 17.82
CA LEU A 104 -0.22 -4.10 18.64
C LEU A 104 1.13 -4.05 17.87
N MET A 105 2.22 -3.97 18.62
CA MET A 105 3.56 -4.13 18.06
C MET A 105 3.68 -5.53 17.42
N GLY A 106 4.35 -5.62 16.27
CA GLY A 106 4.42 -6.87 15.52
C GLY A 106 3.18 -7.21 14.67
N GLY A 107 2.12 -6.41 14.73
CA GLY A 107 0.90 -6.60 13.91
C GLY A 107 1.06 -6.34 12.40
N GLY A 108 2.24 -5.94 11.95
CA GLY A 108 2.50 -5.70 10.52
C GLY A 108 2.06 -4.33 10.01
N LYS A 109 2.02 -3.30 10.87
CA LYS A 109 1.64 -1.93 10.47
C LYS A 109 2.41 -1.42 9.26
N THR A 110 3.73 -1.48 9.33
CA THR A 110 4.64 -0.92 8.32
C THR A 110 4.90 -1.90 7.16
N THR A 111 4.88 -3.20 7.44
CA THR A 111 5.26 -4.23 6.46
C THR A 111 4.07 -4.81 5.69
N VAL A 112 2.87 -4.73 6.22
CA VAL A 112 1.65 -5.30 5.63
C VAL A 112 0.58 -4.25 5.40
N VAL A 113 0.07 -3.64 6.47
CA VAL A 113 -1.10 -2.75 6.40
C VAL A 113 -0.80 -1.48 5.59
N GLY A 114 0.32 -0.81 5.87
CA GLY A 114 0.74 0.39 5.12
C GLY A 114 0.89 0.14 3.62
N PRO A 115 1.67 -0.86 3.20
CA PRO A 115 1.81 -1.22 1.78
C PRO A 115 0.50 -1.66 1.13
N LEU A 116 -0.35 -2.44 1.81
CA LEU A 116 -1.66 -2.83 1.28
C LEU A 116 -2.57 -1.62 1.07
N LEU A 117 -2.64 -0.70 2.01
CA LEU A 117 -3.39 0.55 1.85
C LEU A 117 -2.85 1.36 0.67
N ALA A 118 -1.53 1.48 0.54
CA ALA A 118 -0.91 2.14 -0.60
C ALA A 118 -1.24 1.45 -1.94
N LEU A 119 -1.37 0.12 -1.94
CA LEU A 119 -1.75 -0.65 -3.11
C LEU A 119 -3.23 -0.43 -3.49
N LEU A 120 -4.12 -0.43 -2.50
CA LEU A 120 -5.57 -0.35 -2.71
C LEU A 120 -6.06 1.07 -3.01
N LEU A 121 -5.47 2.09 -2.36
CA LEU A 121 -5.87 3.49 -2.49
C LEU A 121 -5.16 4.22 -3.64
N GLY A 122 -4.00 3.74 -4.07
CA GLY A 122 -3.26 4.33 -5.18
C GLY A 122 -3.82 3.87 -6.52
N ASP A 123 -4.97 4.42 -6.91
CA ASP A 123 -5.74 4.08 -8.11
C ASP A 123 -5.33 4.90 -9.37
N GLY A 124 -4.59 5.98 -9.20
CA GLY A 124 -4.20 6.91 -10.27
C GLY A 124 -4.95 8.23 -10.23
N GLU A 125 -6.03 8.32 -9.47
CA GLU A 125 -6.81 9.54 -9.25
C GLU A 125 -6.49 10.15 -7.88
N THR A 126 -6.27 9.31 -6.88
CA THR A 126 -6.04 9.70 -5.48
C THR A 126 -4.56 9.79 -5.17
N LEU A 127 -4.14 10.88 -4.51
CA LEU A 127 -2.78 11.03 -3.97
C LEU A 127 -2.67 10.31 -2.63
N VAL A 128 -1.89 9.24 -2.59
CA VAL A 128 -1.60 8.52 -1.35
C VAL A 128 -0.38 9.13 -0.66
N VAL A 129 -0.60 9.69 0.53
CA VAL A 129 0.45 10.27 1.36
C VAL A 129 0.59 9.45 2.64
N GLN A 130 1.78 8.92 2.88
CA GLN A 130 2.10 8.21 4.10
C GLN A 130 3.01 9.06 4.97
N THR A 131 2.49 9.45 6.14
CA THR A 131 3.20 10.31 7.09
C THR A 131 3.83 9.48 8.19
N MET A 132 5.13 9.69 8.44
CA MET A 132 5.91 8.97 9.44
C MET A 132 6.66 9.93 10.35
N PRO A 133 6.96 9.54 11.60
CA PRO A 133 7.94 10.25 12.42
C PRO A 133 9.29 10.31 11.73
N PRO A 134 10.09 11.38 11.90
CA PRO A 134 11.39 11.53 11.23
C PRO A 134 12.32 10.33 11.42
N ALA A 135 12.37 9.77 12.64
CA ALA A 135 13.21 8.62 12.97
C ALA A 135 12.84 7.33 12.20
N LEU A 136 11.57 7.19 11.79
CA LEU A 136 11.08 6.00 11.10
C LEU A 136 10.94 6.19 9.58
N LEU A 137 11.11 7.42 9.08
CA LEU A 137 10.84 7.76 7.69
C LEU A 137 11.71 6.95 6.72
N GLU A 138 13.02 6.89 6.94
CA GLU A 138 13.94 6.18 6.06
C GLU A 138 13.72 4.67 6.09
N GLN A 139 13.49 4.09 7.27
CA GLN A 139 13.18 2.67 7.40
C GLN A 139 11.87 2.31 6.69
N SER A 140 10.80 3.10 6.89
CA SER A 140 9.51 2.89 6.25
C SER A 140 9.59 3.06 4.73
N LYS A 141 10.39 4.01 4.26
CA LYS A 141 10.67 4.21 2.84
C LYS A 141 11.42 3.02 2.22
N ALA A 142 12.41 2.48 2.90
CA ALA A 142 13.14 1.29 2.46
C ALA A 142 12.19 0.08 2.37
N THR A 143 11.35 -0.12 3.38
CA THR A 143 10.34 -1.19 3.40
C THR A 143 9.37 -1.06 2.22
N LEU A 144 8.81 0.12 1.97
CA LEU A 144 7.90 0.33 0.84
C LEU A 144 8.59 0.12 -0.52
N ARG A 145 9.83 0.58 -0.67
CA ARG A 145 10.60 0.36 -1.90
C ARG A 145 10.87 -1.12 -2.14
N ALA A 146 11.24 -1.86 -1.10
CA ALA A 146 11.43 -3.30 -1.18
C ALA A 146 10.12 -4.01 -1.58
N THR A 147 9.00 -3.62 -0.96
CA THR A 147 7.67 -4.14 -1.27
C THR A 147 7.26 -3.90 -2.73
N PHE A 148 7.57 -2.72 -3.27
CA PHE A 148 7.15 -2.29 -4.61
C PHE A 148 8.26 -2.36 -5.67
N SER A 149 9.27 -3.20 -5.45
CA SER A 149 10.43 -3.30 -6.36
C SER A 149 10.32 -4.41 -7.41
N SER A 150 9.53 -5.46 -7.14
CA SER A 150 9.49 -6.66 -7.97
C SER A 150 8.25 -6.71 -8.88
N ILE A 151 7.26 -7.49 -8.51
CA ILE A 151 6.05 -7.73 -9.30
C ILE A 151 5.11 -6.52 -9.27
N ILE A 152 4.89 -5.96 -8.07
CA ILE A 152 4.04 -4.79 -7.88
C ILE A 152 4.91 -3.53 -7.96
N ARG A 153 4.98 -2.89 -9.12
CA ARG A 153 5.80 -1.71 -9.32
C ARG A 153 5.04 -0.44 -8.99
N LYS A 154 5.37 0.18 -7.85
CA LYS A 154 4.90 1.53 -7.48
C LYS A 154 6.09 2.43 -7.16
N ARG A 155 6.03 3.67 -7.60
CA ARG A 155 7.06 4.67 -7.27
C ARG A 155 6.83 5.22 -5.87
N VAL A 156 7.89 5.25 -5.06
CA VAL A 156 7.89 5.85 -3.73
C VAL A 156 8.64 7.18 -3.80
N PHE A 157 7.88 8.26 -3.67
CA PHE A 157 8.39 9.63 -3.66
C PHE A 157 8.65 10.09 -2.23
N THR A 158 9.64 10.93 -2.04
CA THR A 158 9.85 11.61 -0.76
C THR A 158 9.54 13.09 -0.95
N LEU A 159 8.71 13.62 -0.06
CA LEU A 159 8.42 15.04 0.02
C LEU A 159 9.05 15.61 1.28
N SER A 160 10.01 16.51 1.11
CA SER A 160 10.52 17.38 2.17
C SER A 160 10.11 18.81 1.86
N PHE A 161 9.43 19.45 2.78
CA PHE A 161 8.97 20.82 2.65
C PHE A 161 8.93 21.46 4.04
N ASP A 162 9.51 22.62 4.20
CA ASP A 162 9.52 23.37 5.44
C ASP A 162 8.94 24.77 5.25
N ARG A 163 8.88 25.56 6.31
CA ARG A 163 8.30 26.92 6.27
C ARG A 163 9.08 27.89 5.38
N SER A 164 10.39 27.71 5.28
CA SER A 164 11.28 28.53 4.46
C SER A 164 11.20 28.15 2.98
N SER A 165 10.79 26.92 2.69
CA SER A 165 10.69 26.42 1.32
C SER A 165 9.73 27.24 0.47
N GLU A 166 10.13 27.52 -0.76
CA GLU A 166 9.24 28.12 -1.76
C GLU A 166 8.41 27.05 -2.45
N MET A 167 7.14 27.36 -2.67
CA MET A 167 6.30 26.50 -3.50
C MET A 167 6.71 26.67 -4.96
N ARG A 168 7.31 25.63 -5.53
CA ARG A 168 7.72 25.57 -6.94
C ARG A 168 6.79 24.68 -7.73
N TRP A 169 6.60 24.98 -9.00
CA TRP A 169 5.85 24.13 -9.93
C TRP A 169 6.33 22.69 -9.92
N ALA A 170 7.63 22.48 -9.87
CA ALA A 170 8.23 21.15 -9.78
C ALA A 170 7.72 20.32 -8.59
N THR A 171 7.33 20.96 -7.47
CA THR A 171 6.72 20.26 -6.32
C THR A 171 5.29 19.84 -6.64
N VAL A 172 4.53 20.68 -7.32
CA VAL A 172 3.16 20.37 -7.75
C VAL A 172 3.18 19.25 -8.78
N ASP A 173 4.04 19.35 -9.80
CA ASP A 173 4.22 18.32 -10.83
C ASP A 173 4.63 16.97 -10.23
N LYS A 174 5.50 17.00 -9.23
CA LYS A 174 5.90 15.80 -8.49
C LYS A 174 4.71 15.13 -7.80
N LEU A 175 3.84 15.89 -7.14
CA LEU A 175 2.66 15.38 -6.46
C LEU A 175 1.63 14.86 -7.46
N GLN A 176 1.38 15.58 -8.55
CA GLN A 176 0.49 15.13 -9.62
C GLN A 176 1.03 13.87 -10.32
N SER A 177 2.33 13.83 -10.60
CA SER A 177 2.98 12.64 -11.14
C SER A 177 2.88 11.46 -10.18
N ALA A 178 3.00 11.69 -8.87
CA ALA A 178 2.82 10.64 -7.88
C ALA A 178 1.39 10.09 -7.90
N ALA A 179 0.38 10.93 -7.97
CA ALA A 179 -1.02 10.50 -8.07
C ALA A 179 -1.27 9.69 -9.36
N ARG A 180 -0.99 10.29 -10.53
CA ARG A 180 -1.23 9.66 -11.85
C ARG A 180 -0.50 8.33 -12.03
N ASN A 181 0.71 8.21 -11.51
CA ASN A 181 1.51 6.98 -11.59
C ASN A 181 1.20 5.99 -10.44
N ARG A 182 0.09 6.17 -9.72
CA ARG A 182 -0.31 5.31 -8.60
C ARG A 182 0.78 5.18 -7.53
N GLY A 183 1.62 6.20 -7.40
CA GLY A 183 2.75 6.25 -6.47
C GLY A 183 2.32 6.56 -5.05
N VAL A 184 3.30 6.49 -4.15
CA VAL A 184 3.14 6.84 -2.74
C VAL A 184 4.09 7.96 -2.38
N VAL A 185 3.60 8.98 -1.70
CA VAL A 185 4.41 10.08 -1.18
C VAL A 185 4.69 9.85 0.29
N MET A 186 5.97 9.78 0.65
CA MET A 186 6.43 9.65 2.02
C MET A 186 6.87 11.02 2.55
N CYS A 187 6.40 11.40 3.71
CA CYS A 187 6.78 12.67 4.35
C CYS A 187 6.66 12.60 5.87
N THR A 188 7.07 13.67 6.54
CA THR A 188 6.87 13.86 7.97
C THR A 188 5.62 14.70 8.25
N ALA A 189 5.09 14.63 9.46
CA ALA A 189 3.97 15.46 9.86
C ALA A 189 4.29 16.97 9.79
N SER A 190 5.53 17.36 10.05
CA SER A 190 6.01 18.74 9.91
C SER A 190 5.95 19.22 8.47
N THR A 191 6.28 18.36 7.50
CA THR A 191 6.16 18.66 6.06
C THR A 191 4.71 18.96 5.67
N VAL A 192 3.75 18.13 6.10
CA VAL A 192 2.33 18.34 5.81
C VAL A 192 1.84 19.66 6.43
N LYS A 193 2.18 19.91 7.70
CA LYS A 193 1.82 21.17 8.39
C LYS A 193 2.42 22.39 7.70
N SER A 194 3.69 22.32 7.29
CA SER A 194 4.36 23.43 6.59
C SER A 194 3.70 23.72 5.24
N LEU A 195 3.31 22.67 4.51
CA LEU A 195 2.58 22.81 3.26
C LEU A 195 1.20 23.45 3.46
N GLN A 196 0.45 23.00 4.47
CA GLN A 196 -0.86 23.58 4.82
C GLN A 196 -0.75 25.06 5.24
N LEU A 197 0.25 25.40 6.07
CA LEU A 197 0.48 26.78 6.46
C LEU A 197 0.87 27.68 5.28
N LYS A 198 1.70 27.15 4.38
CA LYS A 198 2.05 27.89 3.15
C LYS A 198 0.85 28.14 2.26
N LEU A 199 -0.04 27.15 2.18
CA LEU A 199 -1.33 27.25 1.51
C LEU A 199 -2.20 28.35 2.09
N LEU A 200 -2.37 28.36 3.42
CA LEU A 200 -3.13 29.39 4.08
C LEU A 200 -2.52 30.77 3.84
N SER A 201 -1.19 30.89 3.99
CA SER A 201 -0.48 32.14 3.71
C SER A 201 -0.70 32.62 2.27
N ALA A 202 -0.71 31.72 1.29
CA ALA A 202 -0.98 32.06 -0.10
C ALA A 202 -2.44 32.49 -0.32
N ARG A 203 -3.40 31.88 0.39
CA ARG A 203 -4.82 32.21 0.30
C ARG A 203 -5.14 33.60 0.85
N TYR A 204 -4.42 34.03 1.89
CA TYR A 204 -4.56 35.34 2.50
C TYR A 204 -3.62 36.42 1.94
N ALA A 205 -2.72 36.07 1.03
CA ALA A 205 -1.86 37.02 0.34
C ALA A 205 -2.68 37.86 -0.63
N ARG A 206 -2.28 39.14 -0.81
CA ARG A 206 -2.98 40.10 -1.69
C ARG A 206 -3.11 39.51 -3.12
N PRO A 207 -4.28 39.73 -3.79
CA PRO A 207 -4.47 39.36 -5.19
C PRO A 207 -3.41 40.02 -6.04
N GLY A 208 -2.66 39.21 -6.82
CA GLY A 208 -1.58 39.68 -7.71
C GLY A 208 -0.19 39.21 -7.34
N SER A 209 0.02 38.61 -6.16
CA SER A 209 1.29 37.95 -5.89
C SER A 209 1.40 36.63 -6.67
N PHE A 210 2.55 36.37 -7.27
CA PHE A 210 2.88 35.13 -8.01
C PHE A 210 2.49 33.85 -7.25
N ARG A 211 2.47 33.92 -5.90
CA ARG A 211 2.09 32.83 -5.00
C ARG A 211 0.62 32.40 -5.14
N VAL A 212 -0.28 33.35 -5.46
CA VAL A 212 -1.74 33.05 -5.62
C VAL A 212 -2.03 32.40 -6.96
N GLN A 213 -1.28 32.77 -8.02
CA GLN A 213 -1.48 32.22 -9.35
C GLN A 213 -1.09 30.74 -9.42
N ALA A 214 0.03 30.35 -8.83
CA ALA A 214 0.47 28.95 -8.78
C ALA A 214 -0.58 28.04 -8.12
N TRP A 215 -1.29 28.57 -7.14
CA TRP A 215 -2.33 27.84 -6.41
C TRP A 215 -3.65 27.74 -7.16
N ARG A 216 -4.06 28.78 -7.87
CA ARG A 216 -5.25 28.76 -8.72
C ARG A 216 -5.12 27.71 -9.82
N VAL A 217 -3.99 27.69 -10.49
CA VAL A 217 -3.74 26.70 -11.57
C VAL A 217 -3.69 25.27 -11.03
N ALA A 218 -3.14 25.02 -9.82
CA ALA A 218 -3.17 23.69 -9.20
C ALA A 218 -4.60 23.26 -8.83
N ARG A 219 -5.45 24.19 -8.42
CA ARG A 219 -6.88 23.94 -8.14
C ARG A 219 -7.67 23.74 -9.43
N ASP A 220 -7.44 24.58 -10.41
CA ASP A 220 -8.18 24.57 -11.68
C ASP A 220 -7.76 23.38 -12.58
N ALA A 221 -6.55 22.87 -12.41
CA ALA A 221 -6.11 21.62 -13.05
C ALA A 221 -6.77 20.35 -12.45
N SER A 222 -7.37 20.45 -11.26
CA SER A 222 -8.18 19.37 -10.66
C SER A 222 -9.65 19.42 -11.09
N VAL A 223 -10.09 20.53 -11.67
CA VAL A 223 -11.41 20.67 -12.32
C VAL A 223 -11.19 20.41 -13.81
N ARG A 224 -11.45 19.19 -14.26
CA ARG A 224 -11.52 18.89 -15.68
C ARG A 224 -12.64 19.74 -16.31
N PRO A 225 -12.41 20.43 -17.43
CA PRO A 225 -13.50 20.71 -18.32
C PRO A 225 -13.93 19.36 -18.94
N ASP A 226 -15.21 19.12 -18.95
CA ASP A 226 -15.87 18.00 -19.62
C ASP A 226 -15.46 17.88 -21.10
#